data_3ac2ac8c2e9992c6a91f78dae6b72487
#
_entry.id   3ac2ac8c2e9992c6a91f78dae6b72487
#
_cell.length_a   1.000
_cell.length_b   1.000
_cell.length_c   1.000
_cell.angle_alpha   90.00
_cell.angle_beta   90.00
_cell.angle_gamma   90.00
#
_symmetry.space_group_name_H-M   'P 1'
#
loop_
_entity.id
_entity.type
_entity.pdbx_description
1 polymer ?
#
loop_
_entity_poly.entity_id
_entity_poly.type
_entity_poly.pdbx_seq_one_letter_code
_entity_poly.pdbx_strand_id
1 'polypeptide(L)'
;MLGDDVQLKEFIDSGQYDALKQDYRTTAIQISLVARANTRKAAEAALADGSWQVLQKFVVDGWKAAWLIDDRKDAFSAVEDGTPSVKTAAKNAIAAGDAAIQEFVATGKTAAETVDKRKEIYKLFYSSPTVKKVAGEVIQVNTLRSLRRLLAIRPICSCSPRR
;
A
#
# COMPACT_ATOMS: atom_id res chain seq x y z
N MET A 1 3.20 17.98 42.52
CA MET A 1 3.14 19.41 42.88
C MET A 1 2.32 20.07 41.80
N LEU A 2 1.15 20.61 42.14
CA LEU A 2 0.37 21.46 41.26
C LEU A 2 1.16 22.78 41.15
N GLY A 3 1.43 23.22 39.92
CA GLY A 3 2.11 24.49 39.71
C GLY A 3 1.28 25.65 40.25
N ASP A 4 1.96 26.78 40.49
CA ASP A 4 1.35 28.03 40.88
C ASP A 4 0.25 28.45 39.89
N ASP A 5 -0.77 29.16 40.32
CA ASP A 5 -1.89 29.66 39.50
C ASP A 5 -1.40 30.43 38.25
N VAL A 6 -0.25 31.09 38.36
CA VAL A 6 0.38 31.79 37.24
C VAL A 6 0.89 30.81 36.18
N GLN A 7 1.51 29.70 36.58
CA GLN A 7 2.00 28.65 35.67
C GLN A 7 0.85 27.90 35.00
N LEU A 8 -0.22 27.68 35.76
CA LEU A 8 -1.43 27.04 35.21
C LEU A 8 -2.10 27.93 34.15
N LYS A 9 -2.18 29.22 34.41
CA LYS A 9 -2.72 30.19 33.44
C LYS A 9 -1.84 30.29 32.19
N GLU A 10 -0.54 30.38 32.35
CA GLU A 10 0.42 30.41 31.22
C GLU A 10 0.33 29.10 30.37
N PHE A 11 0.18 27.94 31.01
CA PHE A 11 -0.05 26.72 30.28
C PHE A 11 -1.36 26.70 29.51
N ILE A 12 -2.46 27.19 30.10
CA ILE A 12 -3.77 27.27 29.44
C ILE A 12 -3.74 28.28 28.28
N ASP A 13 -3.07 29.43 28.45
CA ASP A 13 -3.07 30.49 27.46
C ASP A 13 -2.14 30.21 26.26
N SER A 14 -1.00 29.53 26.47
CA SER A 14 0.00 29.31 25.43
C SER A 14 0.64 27.92 25.45
N GLY A 15 1.02 27.39 26.63
CA GLY A 15 1.84 26.19 26.76
C GLY A 15 1.19 24.93 26.18
N GLN A 16 -0.13 24.80 26.25
CA GLN A 16 -0.86 23.68 25.65
C GLN A 16 -0.71 23.63 24.12
N TYR A 17 -0.64 24.79 23.46
CA TYR A 17 -0.49 24.85 21.99
C TYR A 17 0.92 24.49 21.56
N ASP A 18 1.93 24.83 22.36
CA ASP A 18 3.32 24.44 22.10
C ASP A 18 3.51 22.93 22.26
N ALA A 19 2.89 22.32 23.29
CA ALA A 19 2.90 20.88 23.47
C ALA A 19 2.20 20.16 22.32
N LEU A 20 0.97 20.60 21.96
CA LEU A 20 0.22 20.07 20.82
C LEU A 20 0.98 20.22 19.49
N LYS A 21 1.69 21.33 19.30
CA LYS A 21 2.51 21.56 18.12
C LYS A 21 3.58 20.50 17.96
N GLN A 22 4.26 20.12 19.06
CA GLN A 22 5.29 19.07 19.05
C GLN A 22 4.69 17.70 18.72
N ASP A 23 3.52 17.36 19.29
CA ASP A 23 2.83 16.11 19.03
C ASP A 23 2.38 16.00 17.55
N TYR A 24 1.77 17.07 17.01
CA TYR A 24 1.39 17.11 15.60
C TYR A 24 2.60 17.05 14.66
N ARG A 25 3.70 17.73 15.02
CA ARG A 25 4.95 17.68 14.25
C ARG A 25 5.53 16.28 14.23
N THR A 26 5.60 15.60 15.36
CA THR A 26 6.06 14.22 15.47
C THR A 26 5.20 13.29 14.62
N THR A 27 3.89 13.42 14.73
CA THR A 27 2.94 12.62 13.93
C THR A 27 3.08 12.89 12.43
N ALA A 28 3.23 14.13 12.02
CA ALA A 28 3.45 14.48 10.62
C ALA A 28 4.75 13.89 10.06
N ILE A 29 5.83 13.88 10.87
CA ILE A 29 7.09 13.20 10.51
C ILE A 29 6.87 11.69 10.34
N GLN A 30 6.18 11.04 11.28
CA GLN A 30 5.90 9.61 11.19
C GLN A 30 5.08 9.27 9.93
N ILE A 31 4.07 10.08 9.62
CA ILE A 31 3.31 9.92 8.37
C ILE A 31 4.23 10.07 7.16
N SER A 32 5.11 11.07 7.14
CA SER A 32 6.03 11.32 6.00
C SER A 32 6.98 10.16 5.72
N LEU A 33 7.42 9.44 6.75
CA LEU A 33 8.36 8.32 6.64
C LEU A 33 7.76 7.10 5.93
N VAL A 34 6.46 6.86 6.10
CA VAL A 34 5.76 5.69 5.53
C VAL A 34 4.93 6.06 4.30
N ALA A 35 4.77 7.35 4.03
CA ALA A 35 3.88 7.86 3.00
C ALA A 35 4.46 7.72 1.59
N ARG A 36 3.55 7.58 0.62
CA ARG A 36 3.84 7.69 -0.82
C ARG A 36 4.05 9.15 -1.22
N ALA A 37 4.41 9.38 -2.47
CA ALA A 37 4.96 10.65 -2.94
C ALA A 37 4.09 11.89 -2.66
N ASN A 38 2.78 11.84 -2.94
CA ASN A 38 1.92 13.01 -2.73
C ASN A 38 1.64 13.26 -1.24
N THR A 39 1.39 12.19 -0.47
CA THR A 39 1.18 12.29 0.98
C THR A 39 2.45 12.78 1.67
N ARG A 40 3.64 12.31 1.26
CA ARG A 40 4.93 12.80 1.77
C ARG A 40 5.11 14.29 1.47
N LYS A 41 4.85 14.72 0.24
CA LYS A 41 4.92 16.14 -0.15
C LYS A 41 3.98 17.02 0.68
N ALA A 42 2.77 16.53 0.97
CA ALA A 42 1.82 17.25 1.82
C ALA A 42 2.31 17.35 3.28
N ALA A 43 2.91 16.28 3.81
CA ALA A 43 3.53 16.27 5.13
C ALA A 43 4.71 17.24 5.21
N GLU A 44 5.59 17.23 4.22
CA GLU A 44 6.76 18.14 4.14
C GLU A 44 6.31 19.60 4.07
N ALA A 45 5.25 19.93 3.32
CA ALA A 45 4.69 21.26 3.26
C ALA A 45 4.13 21.72 4.62
N ALA A 46 3.42 20.85 5.34
CA ALA A 46 2.92 21.13 6.68
C ALA A 46 4.05 21.32 7.71
N LEU A 47 5.11 20.51 7.59
CA LEU A 47 6.30 20.62 8.45
C LEU A 47 7.12 21.88 8.17
N ALA A 48 7.16 22.34 6.92
CA ALA A 48 7.85 23.55 6.51
C ALA A 48 7.13 24.83 7.01
N ASP A 49 5.79 24.85 6.96
CA ASP A 49 4.99 25.94 7.56
C ASP A 49 5.19 25.96 9.08
N GLY A 50 5.12 24.81 9.72
CA GLY A 50 5.41 24.62 11.14
C GLY A 50 4.44 25.27 12.12
N SER A 51 3.35 25.90 11.67
CA SER A 51 2.30 26.38 12.57
C SER A 51 1.46 25.22 13.11
N TRP A 52 1.01 25.33 14.37
CA TRP A 52 0.24 24.24 14.98
C TRP A 52 -1.08 23.98 14.24
N GLN A 53 -1.71 25.02 13.70
CA GLN A 53 -2.97 24.89 12.95
C GLN A 53 -2.79 24.10 11.66
N VAL A 54 -1.72 24.36 10.91
CA VAL A 54 -1.41 23.65 9.66
C VAL A 54 -1.03 22.21 9.94
N LEU A 55 -0.21 21.97 10.97
CA LEU A 55 0.15 20.62 11.40
C LEU A 55 -1.07 19.82 11.86
N GLN A 56 -1.94 20.44 12.69
CA GLN A 56 -3.19 19.83 13.12
C GLN A 56 -4.08 19.47 11.93
N LYS A 57 -4.32 20.41 11.03
CA LYS A 57 -5.15 20.20 9.84
C LYS A 57 -4.62 19.06 8.98
N PHE A 58 -3.31 19.01 8.80
CA PHE A 58 -2.67 17.91 8.06
C PHE A 58 -2.88 16.56 8.76
N VAL A 59 -2.59 16.46 10.06
CA VAL A 59 -2.65 15.21 10.83
C VAL A 59 -4.09 14.71 10.98
N VAL A 60 -5.07 15.57 11.14
CA VAL A 60 -6.47 15.18 11.31
C VAL A 60 -7.08 14.70 9.98
N ASP A 61 -6.94 15.46 8.92
CA ASP A 61 -7.62 15.19 7.65
C ASP A 61 -6.77 15.35 6.38
N GLY A 62 -5.78 16.25 6.41
CA GLY A 62 -5.05 16.66 5.21
C GLY A 62 -4.30 15.52 4.51
N TRP A 63 -3.78 14.56 5.27
CA TRP A 63 -3.10 13.39 4.73
C TRP A 63 -4.03 12.47 3.93
N LYS A 64 -5.33 12.39 4.28
CA LYS A 64 -6.32 11.51 3.63
C LYS A 64 -6.53 11.87 2.16
N ALA A 65 -6.63 13.17 1.86
CA ALA A 65 -6.80 13.66 0.49
C ALA A 65 -5.56 13.35 -0.36
N ALA A 66 -4.36 13.58 0.18
CA ALA A 66 -3.11 13.28 -0.51
C ALA A 66 -2.92 11.77 -0.70
N TRP A 67 -3.30 10.97 0.28
CA TRP A 67 -3.28 9.50 0.20
C TRP A 67 -4.20 8.97 -0.90
N LEU A 68 -5.39 9.53 -1.03
CA LEU A 68 -6.31 9.17 -2.10
C LEU A 68 -5.75 9.47 -3.50
N ILE A 69 -4.99 10.56 -3.65
CA ILE A 69 -4.29 10.85 -4.90
C ILE A 69 -3.24 9.76 -5.21
N ASP A 70 -2.51 9.31 -4.19
CA ASP A 70 -1.56 8.21 -4.33
C ASP A 70 -2.26 6.90 -4.69
N ASP A 71 -3.41 6.58 -4.06
CA ASP A 71 -4.20 5.39 -4.39
C ASP A 71 -4.72 5.42 -5.83
N ARG A 72 -5.21 6.57 -6.29
CA ARG A 72 -5.64 6.74 -7.69
C ARG A 72 -4.49 6.50 -8.66
N LYS A 73 -3.30 7.04 -8.40
CA LYS A 73 -2.11 6.79 -9.22
C LYS A 73 -1.75 5.30 -9.28
N ASP A 74 -1.78 4.62 -8.14
CA ASP A 74 -1.49 3.19 -8.08
C ASP A 74 -2.53 2.37 -8.86
N ALA A 75 -3.82 2.76 -8.79
CA ALA A 75 -4.87 2.11 -9.58
C ALA A 75 -4.69 2.34 -11.08
N PHE A 76 -4.34 3.56 -11.52
CA PHE A 76 -4.06 3.84 -12.93
C PHE A 76 -2.82 3.09 -13.42
N SER A 77 -1.72 3.08 -12.66
CA SER A 77 -0.54 2.26 -13.01
C SER A 77 -0.88 0.77 -13.11
N ALA A 78 -1.77 0.27 -12.26
CA ALA A 78 -2.22 -1.10 -12.32
C ALA A 78 -3.04 -1.42 -13.58
N VAL A 79 -3.73 -0.44 -14.15
CA VAL A 79 -4.40 -0.60 -15.46
C VAL A 79 -3.38 -0.69 -16.60
N GLU A 80 -2.28 0.05 -16.53
CA GLU A 80 -1.25 0.07 -17.57
C GLU A 80 -0.33 -1.15 -17.50
N ASP A 81 0.23 -1.43 -16.32
CA ASP A 81 1.32 -2.38 -16.13
C ASP A 81 0.90 -3.70 -15.46
N GLY A 82 -0.33 -3.79 -14.97
CA GLY A 82 -0.83 -4.96 -14.23
C GLY A 82 -1.01 -6.20 -15.11
N THR A 83 -1.10 -7.36 -14.45
CA THR A 83 -1.51 -8.61 -15.08
C THR A 83 -2.99 -8.56 -15.50
N PRO A 84 -3.49 -9.44 -16.37
CA PRO A 84 -4.85 -9.35 -16.91
C PRO A 84 -5.95 -9.24 -15.85
N SER A 85 -5.87 -10.02 -14.76
CA SER A 85 -6.85 -9.92 -13.66
C SER A 85 -6.69 -8.64 -12.86
N VAL A 86 -5.45 -8.16 -12.66
CA VAL A 86 -5.17 -6.89 -12.00
C VAL A 86 -5.70 -5.71 -12.81
N LYS A 87 -5.49 -5.70 -14.13
CA LYS A 87 -6.04 -4.66 -15.04
C LYS A 87 -7.55 -4.58 -14.95
N THR A 88 -8.21 -5.73 -14.95
CA THR A 88 -9.69 -5.79 -14.86
C THR A 88 -10.16 -5.29 -13.48
N ALA A 89 -9.53 -5.74 -12.40
CA ALA A 89 -9.89 -5.31 -11.05
C ALA A 89 -9.66 -3.80 -10.85
N ALA A 90 -8.55 -3.26 -11.35
CA ALA A 90 -8.24 -1.84 -11.30
C ALA A 90 -9.27 -0.98 -12.07
N LYS A 91 -9.64 -1.38 -13.29
CA LYS A 91 -10.68 -0.71 -14.08
C LYS A 91 -12.02 -0.68 -13.35
N ASN A 92 -12.42 -1.80 -12.75
CA ASN A 92 -13.66 -1.90 -11.99
C ASN A 92 -13.62 -0.98 -10.75
N ALA A 93 -12.49 -0.95 -10.04
CA ALA A 93 -12.32 -0.09 -8.88
C ALA A 93 -12.39 1.40 -9.26
N ILE A 94 -11.75 1.81 -10.36
CA ILE A 94 -11.81 3.19 -10.87
C ILE A 94 -13.23 3.56 -11.25
N ALA A 95 -13.99 2.68 -11.90
CA ALA A 95 -15.37 2.91 -12.27
C ALA A 95 -16.32 3.00 -11.06
N ALA A 96 -16.03 2.27 -9.98
CA ALA A 96 -16.83 2.27 -8.75
C ALA A 96 -16.53 3.44 -7.80
N GLY A 97 -15.40 4.14 -7.98
CA GLY A 97 -15.04 5.35 -7.23
C GLY A 97 -14.04 5.13 -6.10
N ASP A 98 -13.82 6.19 -5.31
CA ASP A 98 -12.70 6.30 -4.38
C ASP A 98 -12.61 5.19 -3.32
N ALA A 99 -13.72 4.79 -2.72
CA ALA A 99 -13.74 3.71 -1.74
C ALA A 99 -13.28 2.37 -2.34
N ALA A 100 -13.72 2.07 -3.57
CA ALA A 100 -13.30 0.87 -4.28
C ALA A 100 -11.82 0.93 -4.71
N ILE A 101 -11.30 2.11 -5.04
CA ILE A 101 -9.88 2.32 -5.32
C ILE A 101 -9.04 2.02 -4.08
N GLN A 102 -9.44 2.53 -2.91
CA GLN A 102 -8.74 2.26 -1.65
C GLN A 102 -8.75 0.76 -1.31
N GLU A 103 -9.88 0.08 -1.45
CA GLU A 103 -9.98 -1.36 -1.24
C GLU A 103 -9.12 -2.16 -2.24
N PHE A 104 -9.13 -1.74 -3.51
CA PHE A 104 -8.29 -2.35 -4.54
C PHE A 104 -6.81 -2.24 -4.21
N VAL A 105 -6.33 -1.06 -3.82
CA VAL A 105 -4.92 -0.84 -3.46
C VAL A 105 -4.54 -1.60 -2.19
N ALA A 106 -5.43 -1.65 -1.19
CA ALA A 106 -5.18 -2.35 0.07
C ALA A 106 -5.09 -3.87 -0.10
N THR A 107 -6.03 -4.47 -0.81
CA THR A 107 -6.19 -5.94 -0.88
C THR A 107 -6.45 -6.48 -2.27
N GLY A 108 -7.24 -5.77 -3.08
CA GLY A 108 -7.74 -6.22 -4.38
C GLY A 108 -6.64 -6.53 -5.39
N LYS A 109 -5.57 -5.72 -5.41
CA LYS A 109 -4.40 -5.94 -6.28
C LYS A 109 -3.73 -7.28 -6.00
N THR A 110 -3.47 -7.58 -4.72
CA THR A 110 -2.85 -8.84 -4.30
C THR A 110 -3.76 -10.05 -4.61
N ALA A 111 -5.07 -9.90 -4.40
CA ALA A 111 -6.05 -10.93 -4.72
C ALA A 111 -6.05 -11.23 -6.24
N ALA A 112 -6.09 -10.20 -7.08
CA ALA A 112 -6.07 -10.34 -8.54
C ALA A 112 -4.75 -10.94 -9.06
N GLU A 113 -3.59 -10.54 -8.50
CA GLU A 113 -2.30 -11.16 -8.81
C GLU A 113 -2.29 -12.65 -8.46
N THR A 114 -2.90 -13.02 -7.32
CA THR A 114 -3.02 -14.43 -6.91
C THR A 114 -3.80 -15.25 -7.93
N VAL A 115 -4.89 -14.70 -8.48
CA VAL A 115 -5.68 -15.37 -9.53
C VAL A 115 -4.82 -15.62 -10.77
N ASP A 116 -4.06 -14.63 -11.23
CA ASP A 116 -3.23 -14.79 -12.43
C ASP A 116 -2.08 -15.75 -12.19
N LYS A 117 -1.44 -15.73 -11.03
CA LYS A 117 -0.40 -16.70 -10.67
C LYS A 117 -0.94 -18.13 -10.60
N ARG A 118 -2.16 -18.32 -10.09
CA ARG A 118 -2.83 -19.61 -10.15
C ARG A 118 -3.04 -20.10 -11.58
N LYS A 119 -3.53 -19.25 -12.47
CA LYS A 119 -3.71 -19.59 -13.90
C LYS A 119 -2.39 -20.02 -14.54
N GLU A 120 -1.28 -19.35 -14.23
CA GLU A 120 0.05 -19.73 -14.69
C GLU A 120 0.45 -21.12 -14.17
N ILE A 121 0.22 -21.40 -12.89
CA ILE A 121 0.53 -22.70 -12.28
C ILE A 121 -0.34 -23.82 -12.87
N TYR A 122 -1.62 -23.57 -13.13
CA TYR A 122 -2.48 -24.58 -13.78
C TYR A 122 -1.95 -25.02 -15.15
N LYS A 123 -1.29 -24.14 -15.91
CA LYS A 123 -0.63 -24.52 -17.16
C LYS A 123 0.48 -25.53 -16.95
N LEU A 124 1.14 -25.54 -15.79
CA LEU A 124 2.23 -26.46 -15.47
C LEU A 124 1.72 -27.88 -15.17
N PHE A 125 0.44 -28.09 -14.83
CA PHE A 125 -0.10 -29.43 -14.58
C PHE A 125 0.02 -30.39 -15.77
N TYR A 126 0.17 -29.83 -16.96
CA TYR A 126 0.28 -30.63 -18.19
C TYR A 126 1.73 -30.90 -18.59
N SER A 127 2.73 -30.40 -17.84
CA SER A 127 4.13 -30.50 -18.25
C SER A 127 4.81 -31.81 -17.80
N SER A 128 4.60 -32.29 -16.57
CA SER A 128 5.11 -33.57 -16.08
C SER A 128 4.41 -34.02 -14.78
N PRO A 129 4.41 -35.33 -14.44
CA PRO A 129 3.81 -35.82 -13.19
C PRO A 129 4.41 -35.20 -11.93
N THR A 130 5.73 -35.04 -11.89
CA THR A 130 6.44 -34.41 -10.76
C THR A 130 6.07 -32.94 -10.58
N VAL A 131 6.04 -32.18 -11.67
CA VAL A 131 5.62 -30.78 -11.67
C VAL A 131 4.16 -30.66 -11.24
N LYS A 132 3.29 -31.55 -11.72
CA LYS A 132 1.88 -31.59 -11.31
C LYS A 132 1.72 -31.75 -9.79
N LYS A 133 2.48 -32.66 -9.15
CA LYS A 133 2.43 -32.90 -7.70
C LYS A 133 2.82 -31.61 -6.95
N VAL A 134 3.98 -31.03 -7.26
CA VAL A 134 4.49 -29.82 -6.60
C VAL A 134 3.56 -28.61 -6.82
N ALA A 135 3.04 -28.46 -8.04
CA ALA A 135 2.09 -27.40 -8.36
C ALA A 135 0.80 -27.54 -7.53
N GLY A 136 0.30 -28.77 -7.33
CA GLY A 136 -0.87 -29.06 -6.49
C GLY A 136 -0.67 -28.66 -5.04
N GLU A 137 0.47 -29.00 -4.45
CA GLU A 137 0.82 -28.62 -3.08
C GLU A 137 0.89 -27.08 -2.90
N VAL A 138 1.49 -26.39 -3.86
CA VAL A 138 1.61 -24.92 -3.80
C VAL A 138 0.27 -24.21 -3.96
N ILE A 139 -0.64 -24.74 -4.78
CA ILE A 139 -2.00 -24.19 -4.92
C ILE A 139 -2.81 -24.33 -3.63
N GLN A 140 -2.64 -25.43 -2.88
CA GLN A 140 -3.31 -25.63 -1.60
C GLN A 140 -2.87 -24.61 -0.54
N VAL A 141 -1.57 -24.26 -0.49
CA VAL A 141 -1.05 -23.22 0.42
C VAL A 141 -1.58 -21.84 0.08
N ASN A 142 -1.92 -21.56 -1.17
CA ASN A 142 -2.64 -20.39 -1.67
C ASN A 142 -2.11 -19.01 -1.22
N THR A 143 -0.82 -18.85 -1.01
CA THR A 143 -0.22 -17.56 -0.73
C THR A 143 0.48 -17.02 -1.98
N LEU A 144 0.42 -15.71 -2.21
CA LEU A 144 1.11 -15.07 -3.34
C LEU A 144 2.62 -15.36 -3.33
N ARG A 145 3.21 -15.45 -2.13
CA ARG A 145 4.63 -15.78 -1.95
C ARG A 145 4.95 -17.21 -2.45
N SER A 146 4.13 -18.21 -2.09
CA SER A 146 4.35 -19.60 -2.53
C SER A 146 4.16 -19.76 -4.04
N LEU A 147 3.15 -19.08 -4.61
CA LEU A 147 2.88 -19.06 -6.04
C LEU A 147 4.03 -18.42 -6.84
N ARG A 148 4.54 -17.27 -6.40
CA ARG A 148 5.70 -16.61 -7.02
C ARG A 148 6.97 -17.46 -6.94
N ARG A 149 7.21 -18.12 -5.79
CA ARG A 149 8.39 -18.98 -5.59
C ARG A 149 8.39 -20.17 -6.55
N LEU A 150 7.26 -20.81 -6.75
CA LEU A 150 7.16 -21.94 -7.71
C LEU A 150 7.45 -21.48 -9.14
N LEU A 151 6.88 -20.35 -9.57
CA LEU A 151 7.07 -19.83 -10.92
C LEU A 151 8.49 -19.32 -11.19
N ALA A 152 9.23 -18.95 -10.13
CA ALA A 152 10.64 -18.56 -10.21
C ALA A 152 11.57 -19.76 -10.43
N ILE A 153 11.16 -20.97 -10.07
CA ILE A 153 11.89 -22.21 -10.35
C ILE A 153 11.65 -22.54 -11.84
N ARG A 154 12.46 -21.95 -12.73
CA ARG A 154 12.44 -22.35 -14.15
C ARG A 154 12.79 -23.83 -14.23
N PRO A 155 12.00 -24.69 -14.87
CA PRO A 155 12.43 -26.05 -15.16
C PRO A 155 13.66 -25.97 -16.08
N ILE A 156 14.81 -26.40 -15.57
CA ILE A 156 16.01 -26.63 -16.37
C ILE A 156 15.73 -27.89 -17.21
N CYS A 157 14.92 -27.76 -18.22
CA CYS A 157 14.69 -28.79 -19.21
C CYS A 157 14.66 -28.16 -20.60
N SER A 158 15.84 -27.74 -21.07
CA SER A 158 16.12 -27.74 -22.50
C SER A 158 16.58 -29.11 -22.89
N CYS A 159 15.71 -30.10 -22.91
CA CYS A 159 15.93 -31.30 -23.70
C CYS A 159 15.67 -30.93 -25.16
N SER A 160 16.72 -30.45 -25.84
CA SER A 160 16.77 -30.41 -27.29
C SER A 160 16.63 -31.85 -27.80
N PRO A 161 15.68 -32.20 -28.68
CA PRO A 161 15.68 -33.52 -29.33
C PRO A 161 16.92 -33.58 -30.24
N ARG A 162 17.86 -34.44 -29.91
CA ARG A 162 18.89 -34.81 -30.87
C ARG A 162 18.19 -35.55 -31.99
N ARG A 163 18.47 -35.08 -33.21
CA ARG A 163 18.15 -35.77 -34.47
C ARG A 163 18.92 -37.06 -34.59
#